data_05e888ede36b0de32e934e08f0961de9
#
_entry.id   05e888ede36b0de32e934e08f0961de9
#
_cell.length_a   1.000
_cell.length_b   1.000
_cell.length_c   1.000
_cell.angle_alpha   90.00
_cell.angle_beta   90.00
_cell.angle_gamma   90.00
#
_symmetry.space_group_name_H-M   'P 1'
#
loop_
_entity.id
_entity.type
_entity.pdbx_description
1 polymer ?
#
loop_
_entity_poly.entity_id
_entity_poly.type
_entity_poly.pdbx_seq_one_letter_code
_entity_poly.pdbx_strand_id
1 'polypeptide(L)'
;MKVIARIRSDFDEKFGIPRQSGLAQSLKASIVFEPEFRSPEAVRGLEEYSHIWLIWQFSRAVREDWSPTVRPPRLGGNTRMGVFATRSPFRPNALGLSSVKLDGVELDPELGPVLNVSGADLLNGTPIYDIKPYVKYADSHPEAVSGFADTAGERILEVDLPEELLVRVPTDKRQALREVLAQDPRPSYQSDSSRVYGLSFAGLNVKFTVDNGVLHVVGCEEKQ
;
A
#
# COMPACT_ATOMS: atom_id res chain seq x y z
N MET A 1 -9.46 13.07 -15.97
CA MET A 1 -9.94 11.68 -15.78
C MET A 1 -11.05 11.70 -14.76
N LYS A 2 -12.06 10.83 -14.89
CA LYS A 2 -13.13 10.66 -13.89
C LYS A 2 -12.65 9.71 -12.79
N VAL A 3 -12.97 10.01 -11.52
CA VAL A 3 -12.84 9.06 -10.42
C VAL A 3 -14.00 8.08 -10.52
N ILE A 4 -13.71 6.79 -10.63
CA ILE A 4 -14.74 5.75 -10.72
C ILE A 4 -15.02 5.06 -9.38
N ALA A 5 -14.02 5.04 -8.50
CA ALA A 5 -14.11 4.39 -7.19
C ALA A 5 -13.11 5.00 -6.21
N ARG A 6 -13.26 4.64 -4.93
CA ARG A 6 -12.29 4.93 -3.87
C ARG A 6 -12.00 3.68 -3.07
N ILE A 7 -10.75 3.56 -2.62
CA ILE A 7 -10.37 2.47 -1.72
C ILE A 7 -10.66 2.87 -0.26
N ARG A 8 -11.14 1.91 0.53
CA ARG A 8 -11.18 1.92 2.00
C ARG A 8 -10.10 1.00 2.50
N SER A 9 -9.10 1.56 3.19
CA SER A 9 -7.93 0.82 3.72
C SER A 9 -7.64 1.22 5.16
N ASP A 10 -6.76 0.48 5.82
CA ASP A 10 -6.36 0.70 7.21
C ASP A 10 -5.34 1.85 7.39
N PHE A 11 -4.99 2.58 6.32
CA PHE A 11 -4.00 3.65 6.35
C PHE A 11 -4.62 5.02 6.13
N ASP A 12 -4.71 5.84 7.17
CA ASP A 12 -5.13 7.24 7.10
C ASP A 12 -3.95 8.19 6.82
N GLU A 13 -2.71 7.69 6.95
CA GLU A 13 -1.48 8.44 6.76
C GLU A 13 -0.53 7.68 5.83
N LYS A 14 0.40 8.43 5.18
CA LYS A 14 1.37 7.83 4.24
C LYS A 14 2.43 6.98 4.91
N PHE A 15 2.74 7.25 6.17
CA PHE A 15 3.78 6.52 6.90
C PHE A 15 3.33 5.08 7.17
N GLY A 16 4.16 4.12 6.79
CA GLY A 16 3.91 2.70 6.98
C GLY A 16 3.12 2.00 5.87
N ILE A 17 2.60 2.73 4.87
CA ILE A 17 2.03 2.07 3.69
C ILE A 17 3.13 1.23 3.02
N PRO A 18 2.88 -0.04 2.68
CA PRO A 18 3.82 -0.87 1.93
C PRO A 18 4.28 -0.16 0.66
N ARG A 19 5.56 -0.30 0.32
CA ARG A 19 6.16 0.42 -0.82
C ARG A 19 5.63 -0.05 -2.18
N GLN A 20 5.09 -1.25 -2.24
CA GLN A 20 4.47 -1.87 -3.42
C GLN A 20 3.32 -2.75 -2.97
N SER A 21 2.35 -2.95 -3.86
CA SER A 21 1.29 -3.94 -3.66
C SER A 21 1.86 -5.36 -3.52
N GLY A 22 1.18 -6.19 -2.74
CA GLY A 22 1.52 -7.59 -2.52
C GLY A 22 2.61 -7.86 -1.48
N LEU A 23 3.32 -6.83 -0.95
CA LEU A 23 4.34 -7.02 0.09
C LEU A 23 3.74 -7.37 1.46
N ALA A 24 2.52 -6.94 1.74
CA ALA A 24 1.76 -7.31 2.93
C ALA A 24 0.43 -7.93 2.49
N GLN A 25 0.44 -9.23 2.25
CA GLN A 25 -0.66 -9.94 1.60
C GLN A 25 -1.93 -10.07 2.47
N SER A 26 -1.77 -9.96 3.80
CA SER A 26 -2.90 -10.01 4.74
C SER A 26 -3.62 -8.66 4.88
N LEU A 27 -3.12 -7.58 4.27
CA LEU A 27 -3.81 -6.29 4.23
C LEU A 27 -5.12 -6.41 3.45
N LYS A 28 -6.24 -6.18 4.11
CA LYS A 28 -7.57 -6.17 3.51
C LYS A 28 -8.00 -4.74 3.22
N ALA A 29 -8.62 -4.56 2.06
CA ALA A 29 -9.22 -3.29 1.67
C ALA A 29 -10.47 -3.52 0.84
N SER A 30 -11.32 -2.50 0.72
CA SER A 30 -12.52 -2.55 -0.11
C SER A 30 -12.51 -1.39 -1.09
N ILE A 31 -12.91 -1.65 -2.33
CA ILE A 31 -13.05 -0.65 -3.38
C ILE A 31 -14.54 -0.38 -3.54
N VAL A 32 -14.93 0.87 -3.28
CA VAL A 32 -16.32 1.34 -3.35
C VAL A 32 -16.45 2.26 -4.54
N PHE A 33 -17.36 1.95 -5.44
CA PHE A 33 -17.61 2.75 -6.64
C PHE A 33 -18.33 4.06 -6.31
N GLU A 34 -18.02 5.11 -7.06
CA GLU A 34 -18.80 6.34 -7.05
C GLU A 34 -20.21 6.07 -7.57
N PRO A 35 -21.24 6.82 -7.13
CA PRO A 35 -22.65 6.50 -7.45
C PRO A 35 -22.96 6.30 -8.94
N GLU A 36 -22.30 7.06 -9.82
CA GLU A 36 -22.46 6.97 -11.29
C GLU A 36 -22.05 5.57 -11.83
N PHE A 37 -21.15 4.85 -11.12
CA PHE A 37 -20.52 3.62 -11.62
C PHE A 37 -20.93 2.35 -10.85
N ARG A 38 -21.99 2.39 -10.04
CA ARG A 38 -22.48 1.29 -9.18
C ARG A 38 -23.32 0.24 -9.90
N SER A 39 -23.21 0.11 -11.22
CA SER A 39 -23.94 -0.93 -11.95
C SER A 39 -23.32 -2.30 -11.71
N PRO A 40 -24.08 -3.32 -11.24
CA PRO A 40 -23.58 -4.69 -11.13
C PRO A 40 -23.08 -5.26 -12.46
N GLU A 41 -23.64 -4.79 -13.58
CA GLU A 41 -23.23 -5.21 -14.92
C GLU A 41 -21.77 -4.84 -15.23
N ALA A 42 -21.25 -3.76 -14.63
CA ALA A 42 -19.89 -3.31 -14.87
C ALA A 42 -18.82 -4.23 -14.23
N VAL A 43 -19.20 -5.05 -13.27
CA VAL A 43 -18.30 -5.99 -12.59
C VAL A 43 -18.60 -7.45 -12.95
N ARG A 44 -19.55 -7.71 -13.85
CA ARG A 44 -19.91 -9.06 -14.28
C ARG A 44 -18.69 -9.79 -14.84
N GLY A 45 -18.39 -10.98 -14.32
CA GLY A 45 -17.26 -11.83 -14.72
C GLY A 45 -15.93 -11.44 -14.07
N LEU A 46 -15.89 -10.39 -13.25
CA LEU A 46 -14.65 -9.97 -12.56
C LEU A 46 -14.23 -11.01 -11.51
N GLU A 47 -15.17 -11.71 -10.92
CA GLU A 47 -14.95 -12.79 -9.94
C GLU A 47 -14.18 -14.00 -10.49
N GLU A 48 -14.06 -14.14 -11.81
CA GLU A 48 -13.25 -15.18 -12.45
C GLU A 48 -11.73 -14.88 -12.39
N TYR A 49 -11.36 -13.64 -12.05
CA TYR A 49 -9.98 -13.21 -11.99
C TYR A 49 -9.45 -13.19 -10.54
N SER A 50 -8.26 -13.73 -10.34
CA SER A 50 -7.60 -13.73 -9.03
C SER A 50 -6.96 -12.39 -8.65
N HIS A 51 -6.60 -11.58 -9.64
CA HIS A 51 -5.94 -10.29 -9.45
C HIS A 51 -6.51 -9.25 -10.41
N ILE A 52 -6.43 -8.00 -9.98
CA ILE A 52 -6.82 -6.83 -10.78
C ILE A 52 -5.73 -5.75 -10.73
N TRP A 53 -5.63 -4.97 -11.80
CA TRP A 53 -4.89 -3.74 -11.85
C TRP A 53 -5.76 -2.58 -11.38
N LEU A 54 -5.21 -1.75 -10.50
CA LEU A 54 -5.78 -0.46 -10.09
C LEU A 54 -4.95 0.66 -10.70
N ILE A 55 -5.59 1.56 -11.44
CA ILE A 55 -5.01 2.82 -11.91
C ILE A 55 -5.57 3.93 -11.03
N TRP A 56 -4.71 4.58 -10.27
CA TRP A 56 -5.10 5.48 -9.20
C TRP A 56 -4.21 6.72 -9.12
N GLN A 57 -4.53 7.68 -8.26
CA GLN A 57 -3.77 8.93 -8.12
C GLN A 57 -3.12 9.04 -6.74
N PHE A 58 -1.86 9.46 -6.72
CA PHE A 58 -1.21 9.96 -5.51
C PHE A 58 -1.79 11.31 -5.08
N SER A 59 -3.05 11.31 -4.64
CA SER A 59 -3.87 12.52 -4.38
C SER A 59 -3.22 13.52 -3.42
N ARG A 60 -2.37 13.03 -2.48
CA ARG A 60 -1.63 13.89 -1.53
C ARG A 60 -0.22 14.26 -2.00
N ALA A 61 0.14 13.99 -3.25
CA ALA A 61 1.46 14.28 -3.81
C ALA A 61 1.41 15.03 -5.14
N VAL A 62 0.24 15.50 -5.54
CA VAL A 62 0.06 16.33 -6.74
C VAL A 62 0.80 17.66 -6.55
N ARG A 63 1.57 18.05 -7.56
CA ARG A 63 2.31 19.31 -7.63
C ARG A 63 2.04 19.99 -8.96
N GLU A 64 2.11 21.31 -8.97
CA GLU A 64 2.03 22.09 -10.23
C GLU A 64 3.28 21.90 -11.07
N ASP A 65 4.46 21.92 -10.42
CA ASP A 65 5.74 21.71 -11.07
C ASP A 65 6.26 20.28 -10.88
N TRP A 66 6.97 19.78 -11.89
CA TRP A 66 7.65 18.49 -11.83
C TRP A 66 9.16 18.63 -11.99
N SER A 67 9.89 17.63 -11.56
CA SER A 67 11.34 17.56 -11.74
C SER A 67 11.71 16.34 -12.58
N PRO A 68 12.63 16.45 -13.53
CA PRO A 68 13.09 15.30 -14.34
C PRO A 68 13.82 14.25 -13.51
N THR A 69 14.26 14.61 -12.29
CA THR A 69 14.97 13.69 -11.40
C THR A 69 14.38 13.67 -10.00
N VAL A 70 14.50 12.53 -9.36
CA VAL A 70 14.12 12.31 -7.95
C VAL A 70 15.28 11.63 -7.21
N ARG A 71 15.21 11.58 -5.88
CA ARG A 71 16.18 10.88 -5.03
C ARG A 71 15.47 9.71 -4.35
N PRO A 72 15.57 8.47 -4.88
CA PRO A 72 14.94 7.32 -4.28
C PRO A 72 15.50 7.05 -2.88
N PRO A 73 14.67 6.88 -1.85
CA PRO A 73 15.14 6.56 -0.50
C PRO A 73 15.98 5.27 -0.44
N ARG A 74 15.65 4.26 -1.27
CA ARG A 74 16.40 3.00 -1.36
C ARG A 74 17.86 3.15 -1.80
N LEU A 75 18.19 4.26 -2.49
CA LEU A 75 19.57 4.61 -2.87
C LEU A 75 20.23 5.58 -1.87
N GLY A 76 19.79 5.57 -0.60
CA GLY A 76 20.32 6.42 0.45
C GLY A 76 19.89 7.90 0.37
N GLY A 77 18.99 8.25 -0.55
CA GLY A 77 18.47 9.62 -0.71
C GLY A 77 19.43 10.63 -1.34
N ASN A 78 20.68 10.24 -1.65
CA ASN A 78 21.69 11.11 -2.25
C ASN A 78 21.85 10.93 -3.77
N THR A 79 21.60 9.74 -4.29
CA THR A 79 21.67 9.43 -5.71
C THR A 79 20.44 9.96 -6.44
N ARG A 80 20.66 10.72 -7.52
CA ARG A 80 19.58 11.17 -8.40
C ARG A 80 19.29 10.13 -9.48
N MET A 81 17.99 9.88 -9.70
CA MET A 81 17.50 9.02 -10.77
C MET A 81 16.49 9.79 -11.63
N GLY A 82 16.40 9.45 -12.91
CA GLY A 82 15.32 9.95 -13.76
C GLY A 82 13.96 9.55 -13.19
N VAL A 83 12.99 10.46 -13.16
CA VAL A 83 11.67 10.21 -12.55
C VAL A 83 10.99 9.01 -13.19
N PHE A 84 11.15 8.79 -14.49
CA PHE A 84 10.56 7.67 -15.23
C PHE A 84 11.28 6.33 -14.99
N ALA A 85 12.48 6.35 -14.43
CA ALA A 85 13.17 5.15 -13.95
C ALA A 85 12.78 4.78 -12.50
N THR A 86 11.75 5.41 -11.96
CA THR A 86 11.28 5.19 -10.58
C THR A 86 9.75 5.12 -10.53
N ARG A 87 9.21 4.65 -9.41
CA ARG A 87 7.79 4.72 -9.08
C ARG A 87 7.45 5.87 -8.13
N SER A 88 8.24 6.95 -8.16
CA SER A 88 8.01 8.15 -7.37
C SER A 88 6.66 8.80 -7.69
N PRO A 89 5.91 9.30 -6.70
CA PRO A 89 4.68 10.06 -6.91
C PRO A 89 4.93 11.45 -7.56
N PHE A 90 6.16 11.97 -7.47
CA PHE A 90 6.54 13.29 -7.97
C PHE A 90 6.86 13.24 -9.47
N ARG A 91 5.85 12.97 -10.27
CA ARG A 91 5.91 12.83 -11.72
C ARG A 91 4.85 13.72 -12.39
N PRO A 92 4.97 14.02 -13.71
CA PRO A 92 4.03 14.92 -14.39
C PRO A 92 2.56 14.56 -14.19
N ASN A 93 2.26 13.26 -14.30
CA ASN A 93 0.96 12.70 -13.92
C ASN A 93 1.19 11.84 -12.68
N ALA A 94 0.69 12.28 -11.53
CA ALA A 94 0.87 11.58 -10.26
C ALA A 94 -0.02 10.32 -10.18
N LEU A 95 0.14 9.42 -11.17
CA LEU A 95 -0.59 8.16 -11.28
C LEU A 95 0.19 7.01 -10.66
N GLY A 96 -0.53 6.16 -9.96
CA GLY A 96 -0.08 4.88 -9.44
C GLY A 96 -0.69 3.72 -10.23
N LEU A 97 -0.02 2.59 -10.21
CA LEU A 97 -0.46 1.33 -10.79
C LEU A 97 -0.13 0.22 -9.78
N SER A 98 -1.15 -0.48 -9.31
CA SER A 98 -1.01 -1.56 -8.34
C SER A 98 -1.75 -2.79 -8.80
N SER A 99 -1.09 -3.95 -8.80
CA SER A 99 -1.75 -5.23 -8.92
C SER A 99 -2.13 -5.72 -7.52
N VAL A 100 -3.42 -5.98 -7.30
CA VAL A 100 -3.92 -6.46 -6.01
C VAL A 100 -4.68 -7.78 -6.21
N LYS A 101 -4.68 -8.61 -5.18
CA LYS A 101 -5.49 -9.82 -5.18
C LYS A 101 -6.96 -9.44 -5.04
N LEU A 102 -7.82 -9.97 -5.89
CA LEU A 102 -9.27 -9.89 -5.74
C LEU A 102 -9.73 -11.04 -4.84
N ASP A 103 -10.27 -10.70 -3.67
CA ASP A 103 -10.80 -11.69 -2.73
C ASP A 103 -12.28 -12.01 -3.03
N GLY A 104 -13.00 -11.07 -3.64
CA GLY A 104 -14.38 -11.27 -4.06
C GLY A 104 -15.09 -9.99 -4.48
N VAL A 105 -16.25 -10.17 -5.08
CA VAL A 105 -17.19 -9.11 -5.46
C VAL A 105 -18.44 -9.30 -4.60
N GLU A 106 -18.78 -8.28 -3.83
CA GLU A 106 -19.97 -8.25 -2.96
C GLU A 106 -20.98 -7.26 -3.53
N LEU A 107 -22.26 -7.61 -3.51
CA LEU A 107 -23.34 -6.69 -3.86
C LEU A 107 -23.96 -6.13 -2.58
N ASP A 108 -23.50 -4.94 -2.20
CA ASP A 108 -24.02 -4.21 -1.04
C ASP A 108 -25.32 -3.48 -1.43
N PRO A 109 -26.39 -3.53 -0.59
CA PRO A 109 -27.68 -2.91 -0.89
C PRO A 109 -27.62 -1.38 -1.08
N GLU A 110 -26.69 -0.69 -0.41
CA GLU A 110 -26.57 0.77 -0.43
C GLU A 110 -25.43 1.24 -1.34
N LEU A 111 -24.32 0.50 -1.36
CA LEU A 111 -23.10 0.87 -2.07
C LEU A 111 -23.02 0.28 -3.48
N GLY A 112 -23.92 -0.68 -3.82
CA GLY A 112 -23.82 -1.43 -5.05
C GLY A 112 -22.67 -2.43 -5.01
N PRO A 113 -21.98 -2.73 -6.12
CA PRO A 113 -20.86 -3.63 -6.12
C PRO A 113 -19.68 -3.05 -5.31
N VAL A 114 -19.11 -3.89 -4.45
CA VAL A 114 -17.90 -3.61 -3.65
C VAL A 114 -16.88 -4.69 -3.98
N LEU A 115 -15.66 -4.29 -4.33
CA LEU A 115 -14.57 -5.24 -4.56
C LEU A 115 -13.75 -5.37 -3.29
N ASN A 116 -13.72 -6.57 -2.71
CA ASN A 116 -12.85 -6.88 -1.59
C ASN A 116 -11.49 -7.35 -2.12
N VAL A 117 -10.40 -6.70 -1.67
CA VAL A 117 -9.05 -6.93 -2.17
C VAL A 117 -8.04 -7.11 -1.04
N SER A 118 -6.93 -7.76 -1.38
CA SER A 118 -5.79 -7.96 -0.46
C SER A 118 -4.50 -7.41 -1.05
N GLY A 119 -3.58 -7.00 -0.17
CA GLY A 119 -2.24 -6.56 -0.53
C GLY A 119 -2.17 -5.18 -1.17
N ALA A 120 -3.16 -4.33 -0.96
CA ALA A 120 -3.16 -2.97 -1.50
C ALA A 120 -2.16 -2.06 -0.76
N ASP A 121 -1.47 -1.21 -1.53
CA ASP A 121 -0.49 -0.22 -1.08
C ASP A 121 -1.03 1.22 -1.19
N LEU A 122 -2.32 1.41 -0.92
CA LEU A 122 -3.03 2.66 -1.10
C LEU A 122 -3.50 3.26 0.23
N LEU A 123 -3.40 4.59 0.31
CA LEU A 123 -3.97 5.37 1.39
C LEU A 123 -5.50 5.30 1.36
N ASN A 124 -6.14 5.31 2.52
CA ASN A 124 -7.59 5.39 2.65
C ASN A 124 -8.17 6.59 1.87
N GLY A 125 -9.25 6.36 1.12
CA GLY A 125 -9.90 7.37 0.28
C GLY A 125 -9.17 7.68 -1.04
N THR A 126 -8.08 6.97 -1.38
CA THR A 126 -7.37 7.18 -2.66
C THR A 126 -8.32 6.98 -3.85
N PRO A 127 -8.38 7.97 -4.78
CA PRO A 127 -9.22 7.89 -5.96
C PRO A 127 -8.66 6.89 -6.98
N ILE A 128 -9.54 6.05 -7.50
CA ILE A 128 -9.26 5.06 -8.54
C ILE A 128 -9.94 5.55 -9.83
N TYR A 129 -9.20 5.50 -10.93
CA TYR A 129 -9.62 5.97 -12.25
C TYR A 129 -9.97 4.84 -13.19
N ASP A 130 -9.37 3.66 -13.00
CA ASP A 130 -9.67 2.49 -13.82
C ASP A 130 -9.34 1.20 -13.07
N ILE A 131 -10.05 0.13 -13.41
CA ILE A 131 -9.84 -1.22 -12.91
C ILE A 131 -9.78 -2.15 -14.12
N LYS A 132 -8.74 -2.97 -14.21
CA LYS A 132 -8.59 -3.96 -15.26
C LYS A 132 -8.29 -5.34 -14.69
N PRO A 133 -8.77 -6.41 -15.29
CA PRO A 133 -8.34 -7.75 -14.89
C PRO A 133 -6.85 -7.94 -15.16
N TYR A 134 -6.18 -8.67 -14.26
CA TYR A 134 -4.80 -9.14 -14.48
C TYR A 134 -4.83 -10.36 -15.40
N VAL A 135 -4.12 -10.29 -16.52
CA VAL A 135 -4.07 -11.34 -17.54
C VAL A 135 -2.69 -11.98 -17.51
N LYS A 136 -2.56 -13.15 -16.87
CA LYS A 136 -1.27 -13.78 -16.56
C LYS A 136 -0.33 -13.90 -17.77
N TYR A 137 -0.81 -14.29 -18.93
CA TYR A 137 0.06 -14.46 -20.12
C TYR A 137 0.56 -13.14 -20.72
N ALA A 138 -0.13 -12.02 -20.44
CA ALA A 138 0.21 -10.70 -20.94
C ALA A 138 0.97 -9.85 -19.91
N ASP A 139 0.63 -10.01 -18.62
CA ASP A 139 1.12 -9.13 -17.57
C ASP A 139 2.33 -9.69 -16.80
N SER A 140 2.58 -11.01 -16.89
CA SER A 140 3.67 -11.66 -16.15
C SER A 140 4.93 -11.74 -16.99
N HIS A 141 6.03 -11.16 -16.48
CA HIS A 141 7.36 -11.19 -17.07
C HIS A 141 8.37 -11.73 -16.04
N PRO A 142 8.42 -13.06 -15.79
CA PRO A 142 9.29 -13.63 -14.76
C PRO A 142 10.80 -13.34 -14.97
N GLU A 143 11.20 -13.10 -16.23
CA GLU A 143 12.57 -12.78 -16.64
C GLU A 143 12.91 -11.28 -16.55
N ALA A 144 11.97 -10.44 -16.13
CA ALA A 144 12.17 -8.99 -16.10
C ALA A 144 13.27 -8.58 -15.11
N VAL A 145 14.13 -7.65 -15.54
CA VAL A 145 15.17 -7.03 -14.72
C VAL A 145 14.62 -5.74 -14.11
N SER A 146 14.76 -5.56 -12.81
CA SER A 146 14.16 -4.44 -12.07
C SER A 146 15.15 -3.31 -11.74
N GLY A 147 16.31 -3.29 -12.41
CA GLY A 147 17.33 -2.24 -12.24
C GLY A 147 17.80 -2.11 -10.79
N PHE A 148 17.83 -0.89 -10.25
CA PHE A 148 18.27 -0.67 -8.87
C PHE A 148 17.39 -1.34 -7.79
N ALA A 149 16.18 -1.75 -8.12
CA ALA A 149 15.31 -2.45 -7.17
C ALA A 149 15.85 -3.86 -6.85
N ASP A 150 16.51 -4.52 -7.79
CA ASP A 150 17.15 -5.84 -7.59
C ASP A 150 18.37 -5.73 -6.65
N THR A 151 19.12 -4.63 -6.74
CA THR A 151 20.34 -4.43 -5.93
C THR A 151 20.06 -3.84 -4.56
N ALA A 152 18.97 -3.10 -4.40
CA ALA A 152 18.63 -2.42 -3.14
C ALA A 152 18.12 -3.39 -2.04
N GLY A 153 17.84 -4.64 -2.39
CA GLY A 153 17.36 -5.70 -1.49
C GLY A 153 16.03 -5.38 -0.81
N GLU A 154 15.32 -6.40 -0.38
CA GLU A 154 14.22 -6.25 0.56
C GLU A 154 14.77 -6.33 1.97
N ARG A 155 14.56 -5.27 2.77
CA ARG A 155 14.80 -5.33 4.21
C ARG A 155 13.54 -5.83 4.87
N ILE A 156 13.56 -7.08 5.29
CA ILE A 156 12.51 -7.65 6.14
C ILE A 156 13.07 -7.71 7.55
N LEU A 157 12.38 -7.04 8.47
CA LEU A 157 12.73 -7.05 9.89
C LEU A 157 12.01 -8.21 10.60
N GLU A 158 12.67 -8.75 11.62
CA GLU A 158 11.97 -9.52 12.64
C GLU A 158 11.08 -8.57 13.44
N VAL A 159 9.85 -8.99 13.78
CA VAL A 159 8.89 -8.17 14.52
C VAL A 159 8.62 -8.79 15.87
N ASP A 160 9.12 -8.13 16.91
CA ASP A 160 8.78 -8.40 18.29
C ASP A 160 7.54 -7.59 18.68
N LEU A 161 6.42 -8.28 18.82
CA LEU A 161 5.13 -7.71 19.19
C LEU A 161 4.59 -8.48 20.40
N PRO A 162 4.79 -7.94 21.63
CA PRO A 162 4.35 -8.56 22.87
C PRO A 162 2.85 -8.86 22.89
N GLU A 163 2.46 -9.98 23.52
CA GLU A 163 1.07 -10.43 23.56
C GLU A 163 0.13 -9.42 24.22
N GLU A 164 0.60 -8.71 25.26
CA GLU A 164 -0.17 -7.65 25.93
C GLU A 164 -0.48 -6.44 25.02
N LEU A 165 0.32 -6.20 23.97
CA LEU A 165 0.04 -5.19 22.95
C LEU A 165 -0.76 -5.78 21.79
N LEU A 166 -0.51 -7.04 21.43
CA LEU A 166 -1.22 -7.72 20.36
C LEU A 166 -2.72 -7.86 20.65
N VAL A 167 -3.12 -8.05 21.90
CA VAL A 167 -4.55 -8.15 22.26
C VAL A 167 -5.34 -6.87 22.01
N ARG A 168 -4.66 -5.72 21.92
CA ARG A 168 -5.27 -4.41 21.59
C ARG A 168 -5.54 -4.27 20.07
N VAL A 169 -4.91 -5.09 19.26
CA VAL A 169 -5.10 -5.11 17.81
C VAL A 169 -6.27 -6.02 17.46
N PRO A 170 -7.25 -5.58 16.66
CA PRO A 170 -8.34 -6.44 16.18
C PRO A 170 -7.78 -7.73 15.57
N THR A 171 -8.39 -8.86 15.88
CA THR A 171 -7.85 -10.20 15.54
C THR A 171 -7.59 -10.36 14.05
N ASP A 172 -8.49 -9.84 13.21
CA ASP A 172 -8.39 -9.85 11.74
C ASP A 172 -7.28 -8.94 11.19
N LYS A 173 -6.75 -8.00 11.99
CA LYS A 173 -5.68 -7.05 11.61
C LYS A 173 -4.29 -7.45 12.10
N ARG A 174 -4.17 -8.42 12.98
CA ARG A 174 -2.90 -8.79 13.64
C ARG A 174 -1.83 -9.24 12.66
N GLN A 175 -2.20 -10.11 11.73
CA GLN A 175 -1.26 -10.60 10.71
C GLN A 175 -0.83 -9.49 9.76
N ALA A 176 -1.77 -8.68 9.30
CA ALA A 176 -1.49 -7.53 8.44
C ALA A 176 -0.55 -6.52 9.11
N LEU A 177 -0.76 -6.21 10.41
CA LEU A 177 0.13 -5.34 11.16
C LEU A 177 1.57 -5.91 11.23
N ARG A 178 1.74 -7.21 11.51
CA ARG A 178 3.07 -7.85 11.52
C ARG A 178 3.75 -7.73 10.16
N GLU A 179 3.05 -8.01 9.07
CA GLU A 179 3.58 -7.91 7.70
C GLU A 179 3.99 -6.46 7.35
N VAL A 180 3.19 -5.46 7.75
CA VAL A 180 3.50 -4.04 7.53
C VAL A 180 4.74 -3.61 8.31
N LEU A 181 4.83 -3.98 9.59
CA LEU A 181 5.99 -3.66 10.43
C LEU A 181 7.27 -4.34 9.92
N ALA A 182 7.16 -5.58 9.44
CA ALA A 182 8.29 -6.32 8.85
C ALA A 182 8.89 -5.64 7.61
N GLN A 183 8.11 -4.81 6.88
CA GLN A 183 8.59 -4.06 5.71
C GLN A 183 9.46 -2.84 6.05
N ASP A 184 9.87 -2.65 7.31
CA ASP A 184 10.63 -1.51 7.79
C ASP A 184 10.01 -0.15 7.35
N PRO A 185 8.98 0.32 8.05
CA PRO A 185 8.29 1.57 7.66
C PRO A 185 9.14 2.82 7.81
N ARG A 186 10.32 2.74 8.45
CA ARG A 186 11.22 3.88 8.65
C ARG A 186 11.76 4.43 7.33
N PRO A 187 12.07 5.74 7.26
CA PRO A 187 12.91 6.27 6.21
C PRO A 187 14.28 5.58 6.19
N SER A 188 14.74 5.13 5.03
CA SER A 188 15.96 4.31 4.87
C SER A 188 17.27 4.98 5.34
N TYR A 189 17.26 6.31 5.55
CA TYR A 189 18.40 7.09 6.07
C TYR A 189 18.39 7.26 7.59
N GLN A 190 17.39 6.69 8.29
CA GLN A 190 17.29 6.77 9.74
C GLN A 190 17.75 5.45 10.36
N SER A 191 18.79 5.54 11.21
CA SER A 191 19.41 4.39 11.90
C SER A 191 19.47 4.54 13.42
N ASP A 192 18.82 5.57 13.98
CA ASP A 192 18.80 5.80 15.44
C ASP A 192 17.92 4.74 16.12
N SER A 193 18.54 3.83 16.87
CA SER A 193 17.87 2.73 17.58
C SER A 193 17.05 3.20 18.80
N SER A 194 17.36 4.38 19.34
CA SER A 194 16.62 4.95 20.48
C SER A 194 15.34 5.67 20.08
N ARG A 195 15.18 5.96 18.79
CA ARG A 195 14.05 6.72 18.28
C ARG A 195 12.77 5.89 18.27
N VAL A 196 11.71 6.44 18.88
CA VAL A 196 10.36 5.88 18.82
C VAL A 196 9.63 6.44 17.59
N TYR A 197 9.09 5.55 16.77
CA TYR A 197 8.25 5.86 15.61
C TYR A 197 6.80 5.57 15.94
N GLY A 198 5.87 6.27 15.31
CA GLY A 198 4.42 6.02 15.40
C GLY A 198 3.86 5.65 14.04
N LEU A 199 3.17 4.53 13.95
CA LEU A 199 2.44 4.06 12.78
C LEU A 199 0.93 4.16 13.04
N SER A 200 0.21 4.90 12.19
CA SER A 200 -1.24 4.90 12.19
C SER A 200 -1.74 3.73 11.33
N PHE A 201 -2.41 2.76 11.97
CA PHE A 201 -2.92 1.56 11.33
C PHE A 201 -4.24 1.10 11.96
N ALA A 202 -5.28 0.92 11.15
CA ALA A 202 -6.59 0.42 11.58
C ALA A 202 -7.18 1.18 12.81
N GLY A 203 -7.04 2.51 12.83
CA GLY A 203 -7.50 3.35 13.96
C GLY A 203 -6.60 3.33 15.19
N LEU A 204 -5.47 2.65 15.13
CA LEU A 204 -4.48 2.57 16.21
C LEU A 204 -3.25 3.42 15.91
N ASN A 205 -2.59 3.91 16.97
CA ASN A 205 -1.25 4.46 16.93
C ASN A 205 -0.28 3.41 17.51
N VAL A 206 0.46 2.74 16.63
CA VAL A 206 1.43 1.70 16.99
C VAL A 206 2.81 2.33 17.14
N LYS A 207 3.36 2.36 18.35
CA LYS A 207 4.68 2.89 18.66
C LYS A 207 5.74 1.79 18.60
N PHE A 208 6.86 2.03 17.95
CA PHE A 208 7.92 1.04 17.81
C PHE A 208 9.31 1.68 17.75
N THR A 209 10.33 0.89 18.09
CA THR A 209 11.75 1.16 17.88
C THR A 209 12.34 0.08 16.97
N VAL A 210 13.53 0.31 16.41
CA VAL A 210 14.22 -0.73 15.64
C VAL A 210 15.69 -0.77 16.04
N ASP A 211 16.15 -1.93 16.46
CA ASP A 211 17.54 -2.20 16.81
C ASP A 211 18.00 -3.54 16.29
N ASN A 212 19.22 -3.62 15.77
CA ASN A 212 19.88 -4.84 15.31
C ASN A 212 19.03 -5.72 14.35
N GLY A 213 18.21 -5.11 13.51
CA GLY A 213 17.36 -5.85 12.55
C GLY A 213 16.04 -6.34 13.13
N VAL A 214 15.74 -6.02 14.39
CA VAL A 214 14.47 -6.33 15.06
C VAL A 214 13.67 -5.06 15.28
N LEU A 215 12.38 -5.09 14.93
CA LEU A 215 11.41 -4.05 15.24
C LEU A 215 10.66 -4.44 16.51
N HIS A 216 10.81 -3.63 17.56
CA HIS A 216 10.14 -3.82 18.84
C HIS A 216 8.94 -2.89 18.95
N VAL A 217 7.74 -3.46 19.07
CA VAL A 217 6.55 -2.68 19.37
C VAL A 217 6.51 -2.36 20.85
N VAL A 218 6.52 -1.06 21.17
CA VAL A 218 6.59 -0.54 22.55
C VAL A 218 5.29 0.10 23.04
N GLY A 219 4.29 0.23 22.16
CA GLY A 219 2.97 0.76 22.52
C GLY A 219 1.96 0.57 21.40
N CYS A 220 0.69 0.44 21.79
CA CYS A 220 -0.46 0.36 20.90
C CYS A 220 -1.63 1.05 21.58
N GLU A 221 -2.09 2.17 21.05
CA GLU A 221 -3.12 3.03 21.63
C GLU A 221 -4.16 3.36 20.56
N GLU A 222 -5.42 3.58 20.94
CA GLU A 222 -6.41 4.14 20.01
C GLU A 222 -5.99 5.53 19.56
N LYS A 223 -6.17 5.80 18.27
CA LYS A 223 -5.89 7.12 17.70
C LYS A 223 -6.99 8.09 18.13
N GLN A 224 -6.60 9.17 18.79
CA GLN A 224 -7.50 10.27 19.16
C GLN A 224 -7.89 11.10 17.93
#